data_e04f57dc1e2d099f1f9d030dd41406a4
#
_entry.id   e04f57dc1e2d099f1f9d030dd41406a4
#
_cell.length_a   1.000
_cell.length_b   1.000
_cell.length_c   1.000
_cell.angle_alpha   90.00
_cell.angle_beta   90.00
_cell.angle_gamma   90.00
#
_symmetry.space_group_name_H-M   'P 1'
#
loop_
_entity.id
_entity.type
_entity.pdbx_description
1 polymer ?
#
loop_
_entity_poly.entity_id
_entity_poly.type
_entity_poly.pdbx_seq_one_letter_code
_entity_poly.pdbx_strand_id
1 'polypeptide(L)'
;MERTNIYISDTDEQVMQKVLSSISSVIFSEKKYDDILLKRYQEMQEQCNWEYPDGPSDNGCAVKYIDAPQDYQDYSILGFDIPTLIQTDSDKPISNIVMVVSQDPRRTVRYKGKLSLSSPFGFHDKSYRTNTRKGFMTPVILQALETASGTAIYMTDCNKLFTTDKRGILKTDTRKYQEILQKEIELIKPSCIIAHGRTANAILSKIGASKNCEVIHIPYIGNSYMKKEDREKAITAFINVFKKKNNK
;
A
#
# COMPACT_ATOMS: atom_id res chain seq x y z
N MET A 1 18.34 -10.23 -16.87
CA MET A 1 17.67 -9.06 -16.27
C MET A 1 18.64 -8.48 -15.27
N GLU A 2 19.02 -7.21 -15.40
CA GLU A 2 19.85 -6.54 -14.41
C GLU A 2 19.12 -6.49 -13.09
N ARG A 3 19.84 -6.54 -11.97
CA ARG A 3 19.25 -6.45 -10.65
C ARG A 3 18.91 -5.01 -10.35
N THR A 4 17.70 -4.78 -9.86
CA THR A 4 17.20 -3.46 -9.47
C THR A 4 17.05 -3.39 -7.97
N ASN A 5 17.69 -2.44 -7.34
CA ASN A 5 17.53 -2.18 -5.91
C ASN A 5 16.23 -1.43 -5.65
N ILE A 6 15.50 -1.85 -4.63
CA ILE A 6 14.21 -1.29 -4.23
C ILE A 6 14.30 -0.85 -2.78
N TYR A 7 13.78 0.33 -2.52
CA TYR A 7 13.85 0.97 -1.22
C TYR A 7 12.47 1.39 -0.74
N ILE A 8 12.20 1.18 0.55
CA ILE A 8 11.11 1.85 1.25
C ILE A 8 11.62 3.22 1.68
N SER A 9 11.00 4.27 1.19
CA SER A 9 11.49 5.65 1.31
C SER A 9 10.55 6.56 2.10
N ASP A 10 11.01 7.78 2.34
CA ASP A 10 10.20 8.92 2.76
C ASP A 10 10.44 10.09 1.81
N THR A 11 9.44 10.93 1.59
CA THR A 11 9.59 12.16 0.79
C THR A 11 10.34 13.23 1.56
N ASP A 12 10.16 13.23 2.87
CA ASP A 12 10.70 14.12 3.88
C ASP A 12 10.46 13.37 5.21
N GLU A 13 11.40 13.37 6.13
CA GLU A 13 11.33 12.65 7.41
C GLU A 13 10.00 12.82 8.17
N GLN A 14 9.27 13.89 7.89
CA GLN A 14 8.02 14.21 8.58
C GLN A 14 6.74 13.80 7.85
N VAL A 15 6.78 13.53 6.55
CA VAL A 15 5.56 13.28 5.78
C VAL A 15 4.92 11.95 6.18
N MET A 16 5.69 10.88 6.19
CA MET A 16 5.15 9.57 6.60
C MET A 16 4.74 9.55 8.07
N GLN A 17 5.46 10.25 8.95
CA GLN A 17 5.05 10.41 10.34
C GLN A 17 3.68 11.10 10.44
N LYS A 18 3.46 12.19 9.70
CA LYS A 18 2.16 12.90 9.66
C LYS A 18 1.05 12.01 9.10
N VAL A 19 1.33 11.24 8.05
CA VAL A 19 0.39 10.27 7.48
C VAL A 19 0.00 9.23 8.52
N LEU A 20 0.98 8.56 9.14
CA LEU A 20 0.73 7.50 10.12
C LEU A 20 0.01 8.02 11.36
N SER A 21 0.37 9.20 11.87
CA SER A 21 -0.32 9.83 13.00
C SER A 21 -1.76 10.21 12.64
N SER A 22 -2.02 10.70 11.43
CA SER A 22 -3.38 11.01 10.98
C SER A 22 -4.25 9.75 10.87
N ILE A 23 -3.68 8.63 10.41
CA ILE A 23 -4.37 7.35 10.33
C ILE A 23 -4.66 6.82 11.74
N SER A 24 -3.63 6.78 12.58
CA SER A 24 -3.70 6.24 13.93
C SER A 24 -4.72 6.98 14.79
N SER A 25 -4.72 8.31 14.75
CA SER A 25 -5.65 9.15 15.55
C SER A 25 -7.14 8.92 15.21
N VAL A 26 -7.43 8.50 13.98
CA VAL A 26 -8.83 8.24 13.54
C VAL A 26 -9.24 6.78 13.77
N ILE A 27 -8.31 5.83 13.59
CA ILE A 27 -8.59 4.41 13.69
C ILE A 27 -8.43 3.88 15.12
N PHE A 28 -7.35 4.31 15.79
CA PHE A 28 -6.98 3.81 17.12
C PHE A 28 -7.13 4.92 18.14
N SER A 29 -7.93 4.69 19.18
CA SER A 29 -8.15 5.67 20.25
C SER A 29 -6.93 5.89 21.16
N GLU A 30 -5.92 5.02 21.07
CA GLU A 30 -4.77 4.99 21.97
C GLU A 30 -3.51 5.54 21.27
N LYS A 31 -2.93 6.63 21.79
CA LYS A 31 -1.72 7.29 21.23
C LYS A 31 -0.52 6.37 21.02
N LYS A 32 -0.40 5.28 21.80
CA LYS A 32 0.70 4.32 21.61
C LYS A 32 0.79 3.73 20.21
N TYR A 33 -0.31 3.73 19.45
CA TYR A 33 -0.30 3.22 18.08
C TYR A 33 0.41 4.15 17.08
N ASP A 34 0.53 5.44 17.37
CA ASP A 34 1.35 6.37 16.58
C ASP A 34 2.80 5.88 16.54
N ASP A 35 3.37 5.65 17.73
CA ASP A 35 4.76 5.17 17.86
C ASP A 35 4.93 3.76 17.30
N ILE A 36 3.96 2.87 17.50
CA ILE A 36 4.00 1.49 16.99
C ILE A 36 4.02 1.48 15.46
N LEU A 37 3.17 2.27 14.82
CA LEU A 37 3.10 2.33 13.36
C LEU A 37 4.36 2.98 12.78
N LEU A 38 4.83 4.08 13.38
CA LEU A 38 6.05 4.75 12.95
C LEU A 38 7.27 3.84 13.09
N LYS A 39 7.43 3.20 14.24
CA LYS A 39 8.52 2.23 14.47
C LYS A 39 8.47 1.08 13.47
N ARG A 40 7.27 0.58 13.15
CA ARG A 40 7.12 -0.48 12.15
C ARG A 40 7.49 0.00 10.76
N TYR A 41 7.15 1.21 10.40
CA TYR A 41 7.57 1.81 9.13
C TYR A 41 9.09 1.91 9.02
N GLN A 42 9.75 2.39 10.08
CA GLN A 42 11.22 2.45 10.17
C GLN A 42 11.87 1.07 10.08
N GLU A 43 11.34 0.07 10.80
CA GLU A 43 11.79 -1.34 10.66
C GLU A 43 11.70 -1.82 9.20
N MET A 44 10.63 -1.45 8.48
CA MET A 44 10.50 -1.81 7.07
C MET A 44 11.50 -1.04 6.19
N GLN A 45 11.81 0.22 6.48
CA GLN A 45 12.83 0.98 5.76
C GLN A 45 14.22 0.36 5.91
N GLU A 46 14.58 -0.04 7.14
CA GLU A 46 15.89 -0.63 7.44
C GLU A 46 16.06 -2.05 6.87
N GLN A 47 15.00 -2.87 6.92
CA GLN A 47 15.08 -4.30 6.62
C GLN A 47 14.61 -4.66 5.20
N CYS A 48 13.91 -3.76 4.51
CA CYS A 48 13.28 -4.05 3.22
C CYS A 48 13.95 -3.30 2.06
N ASN A 49 15.25 -3.14 2.13
CA ASN A 49 16.07 -2.86 0.95
C ASN A 49 16.38 -4.19 0.28
N TRP A 50 15.92 -4.40 -0.94
CA TRP A 50 16.15 -5.67 -1.62
C TRP A 50 16.43 -5.50 -3.10
N GLU A 51 17.15 -6.47 -3.66
CA GLU A 51 17.39 -6.58 -5.09
C GLU A 51 16.31 -7.42 -5.75
N TYR A 52 15.78 -6.96 -6.87
CA TYR A 52 14.90 -7.76 -7.70
C TYR A 52 15.62 -8.22 -8.99
N PRO A 53 15.50 -9.47 -9.39
CA PRO A 53 14.87 -10.57 -8.64
C PRO A 53 15.55 -10.83 -7.30
N ASP A 54 14.78 -11.27 -6.30
CA ASP A 54 15.23 -11.39 -4.90
C ASP A 54 16.60 -12.08 -4.79
N GLY A 55 17.56 -11.35 -4.23
CA GLY A 55 18.90 -11.88 -3.95
C GLY A 55 18.91 -12.80 -2.72
N PRO A 56 19.98 -13.60 -2.54
CA PRO A 56 20.10 -14.50 -1.40
C PRO A 56 20.19 -13.77 -0.05
N SER A 57 20.66 -12.55 -0.05
CA SER A 57 20.80 -11.71 1.16
C SER A 57 19.52 -10.99 1.60
N ASP A 58 18.46 -11.03 0.80
CA ASP A 58 17.21 -10.38 1.17
C ASP A 58 16.47 -11.21 2.22
N ASN A 59 16.44 -10.71 3.43
CA ASN A 59 15.71 -11.34 4.53
C ASN A 59 14.26 -10.92 4.61
N GLY A 60 13.87 -9.77 4.00
CA GLY A 60 12.54 -9.18 4.08
C GLY A 60 12.03 -8.99 5.51
N CYS A 61 10.93 -8.29 5.65
CA CYS A 61 10.23 -8.16 6.92
C CYS A 61 8.99 -9.06 6.93
N ALA A 62 8.88 -9.98 7.89
CA ALA A 62 7.66 -10.75 8.07
C ALA A 62 6.50 -9.89 8.58
N VAL A 63 5.26 -10.35 8.38
CA VAL A 63 4.07 -9.76 9.00
C VAL A 63 4.25 -9.71 10.52
N LYS A 64 4.03 -8.54 11.13
CA LYS A 64 4.12 -8.34 12.58
C LYS A 64 2.74 -8.45 13.21
N TYR A 65 2.66 -9.19 14.31
CA TYR A 65 1.45 -9.30 15.11
C TYR A 65 1.65 -8.56 16.43
N ILE A 66 0.75 -7.63 16.74
CA ILE A 66 0.74 -6.88 18.00
C ILE A 66 -0.60 -7.06 18.69
N ASP A 67 -0.72 -6.66 19.95
CA ASP A 67 -2.00 -6.67 20.64
C ASP A 67 -2.97 -5.71 19.93
N ALA A 68 -4.20 -6.17 19.72
CA ALA A 68 -5.23 -5.35 19.15
C ALA A 68 -5.61 -4.21 20.13
N PRO A 69 -6.03 -3.03 19.62
CA PRO A 69 -6.64 -2.00 20.45
C PRO A 69 -7.86 -2.56 21.21
N GLN A 70 -8.17 -1.97 22.36
CA GLN A 70 -9.23 -2.46 23.24
C GLN A 70 -10.57 -2.62 22.51
N ASP A 71 -10.91 -1.69 21.61
CA ASP A 71 -12.14 -1.71 20.82
C ASP A 71 -12.20 -2.85 19.80
N TYR A 72 -11.07 -3.51 19.52
CA TYR A 72 -10.94 -4.54 18.49
C TYR A 72 -10.54 -5.93 19.02
N GLN A 73 -10.43 -6.13 20.34
CA GLN A 73 -9.96 -7.40 20.91
C GLN A 73 -10.90 -8.59 20.63
N ASP A 74 -12.18 -8.32 20.39
CA ASP A 74 -13.17 -9.37 20.10
C ASP A 74 -13.24 -9.76 18.63
N TYR A 75 -12.52 -9.09 17.76
CA TYR A 75 -12.52 -9.42 16.33
C TYR A 75 -11.70 -10.69 16.06
N SER A 76 -12.21 -11.53 15.17
CA SER A 76 -11.54 -12.78 14.79
C SER A 76 -10.38 -12.58 13.82
N ILE A 77 -10.46 -11.52 13.00
CA ILE A 77 -9.40 -11.09 12.09
C ILE A 77 -9.29 -9.58 12.19
N LEU A 78 -8.08 -9.09 12.34
CA LEU A 78 -7.78 -7.67 12.30
C LEU A 78 -6.48 -7.46 11.53
N GLY A 79 -6.55 -6.71 10.42
CA GLY A 79 -5.41 -6.42 9.57
C GLY A 79 -5.32 -4.94 9.21
N PHE A 80 -4.11 -4.42 9.23
CA PHE A 80 -3.79 -3.07 8.80
C PHE A 80 -2.55 -3.10 7.91
N ASP A 81 -2.64 -2.47 6.73
CA ASP A 81 -1.49 -2.25 5.88
C ASP A 81 -0.96 -0.82 6.10
N ILE A 82 0.28 -0.75 6.54
CA ILE A 82 1.00 0.51 6.70
C ILE A 82 1.25 1.08 5.31
N PRO A 83 0.73 2.27 4.99
CA PRO A 83 1.00 2.90 3.70
C PRO A 83 2.49 2.98 3.45
N THR A 84 2.92 2.71 2.24
CA THR A 84 4.34 2.53 1.92
C THR A 84 4.72 3.30 0.68
N LEU A 85 5.80 4.10 0.79
CA LEU A 85 6.43 4.78 -0.33
C LEU A 85 7.63 3.97 -0.80
N ILE A 86 7.71 3.64 -2.08
CA ILE A 86 8.78 2.84 -2.67
C ILE A 86 9.42 3.53 -3.87
N GLN A 87 10.72 3.35 -4.04
CA GLN A 87 11.51 3.85 -5.17
C GLN A 87 12.64 2.87 -5.51
N THR A 88 13.26 3.04 -6.68
CA THR A 88 14.37 2.20 -7.16
C THR A 88 15.74 2.82 -6.96
N ASP A 89 15.84 4.09 -6.58
CA ASP A 89 17.10 4.81 -6.43
C ASP A 89 17.03 5.67 -5.17
N SER A 90 17.76 5.27 -4.12
CA SER A 90 17.77 5.97 -2.83
C SER A 90 18.48 7.33 -2.88
N ASP A 91 19.42 7.49 -3.83
CA ASP A 91 20.28 8.68 -3.91
C ASP A 91 19.67 9.79 -4.76
N LYS A 92 18.60 9.48 -5.49
CA LYS A 92 17.87 10.46 -6.28
C LYS A 92 16.70 11.04 -5.52
N PRO A 93 16.53 12.36 -5.54
CA PRO A 93 15.37 13.01 -4.97
C PRO A 93 14.11 12.54 -5.69
N ILE A 94 13.04 12.31 -4.93
CA ILE A 94 11.72 11.99 -5.48
C ILE A 94 11.18 13.25 -6.14
N SER A 95 11.07 13.23 -7.45
CA SER A 95 10.52 14.34 -8.25
C SER A 95 9.02 14.19 -8.51
N ASN A 96 8.51 12.97 -8.39
CA ASN A 96 7.14 12.64 -8.72
C ASN A 96 6.62 11.48 -7.86
N ILE A 97 5.36 11.53 -7.44
CA ILE A 97 4.70 10.45 -6.71
C ILE A 97 3.44 10.02 -7.45
N VAL A 98 3.36 8.73 -7.76
CA VAL A 98 2.13 8.08 -8.21
C VAL A 98 1.52 7.34 -7.02
N MET A 99 0.27 7.67 -6.68
CA MET A 99 -0.44 7.00 -5.59
C MET A 99 -1.24 5.82 -6.13
N VAL A 100 -1.05 4.64 -5.55
CA VAL A 100 -1.83 3.44 -5.86
C VAL A 100 -2.76 3.14 -4.69
N VAL A 101 -4.07 3.21 -4.94
CA VAL A 101 -5.10 2.95 -3.93
C VAL A 101 -5.78 1.63 -4.23
N SER A 102 -5.65 0.65 -3.31
CA SER A 102 -6.33 -0.64 -3.37
C SER A 102 -7.55 -0.70 -2.46
N GLN A 103 -8.19 -1.87 -2.37
CA GLN A 103 -9.44 -2.00 -1.65
C GLN A 103 -9.25 -2.08 -0.14
N ASP A 104 -8.56 -3.10 0.35
CA ASP A 104 -8.43 -3.41 1.78
C ASP A 104 -7.21 -4.31 2.08
N PRO A 105 -6.71 -4.26 3.32
CA PRO A 105 -5.60 -5.09 3.79
C PRO A 105 -6.07 -6.51 4.12
N ARG A 106 -6.58 -7.25 3.13
CA ARG A 106 -7.21 -8.56 3.33
C ARG A 106 -6.31 -9.54 4.07
N ARG A 107 -6.89 -10.19 5.10
CA ARG A 107 -6.23 -11.24 5.89
C ARG A 107 -7.04 -12.52 5.86
N THR A 108 -6.31 -13.65 5.93
CA THR A 108 -6.91 -14.99 6.02
C THR A 108 -6.62 -15.68 7.36
N VAL A 109 -5.53 -15.25 8.02
CA VAL A 109 -5.10 -15.82 9.30
C VAL A 109 -5.92 -15.19 10.43
N ARG A 110 -6.39 -16.04 11.35
CA ARG A 110 -7.23 -15.64 12.48
C ARG A 110 -6.39 -15.69 13.76
N TYR A 111 -6.14 -14.52 14.32
CA TYR A 111 -5.53 -14.38 15.64
C TYR A 111 -6.39 -13.42 16.46
N LYS A 112 -7.33 -13.97 17.26
CA LYS A 112 -8.20 -13.16 18.13
C LYS A 112 -7.34 -12.28 19.05
N GLY A 113 -7.72 -11.01 19.18
CA GLY A 113 -7.01 -10.05 20.01
C GLY A 113 -5.65 -9.60 19.47
N LYS A 114 -5.32 -9.93 18.20
CA LYS A 114 -4.09 -9.48 17.55
C LYS A 114 -4.39 -8.66 16.30
N LEU A 115 -3.66 -7.56 16.13
CA LEU A 115 -3.61 -6.77 14.91
C LEU A 115 -2.40 -7.20 14.09
N SER A 116 -2.63 -7.60 12.85
CA SER A 116 -1.54 -7.90 11.91
C SER A 116 -1.15 -6.66 11.12
N LEU A 117 0.13 -6.28 11.20
CA LEU A 117 0.74 -5.16 10.48
C LEU A 117 1.53 -5.68 9.28
N SER A 118 1.22 -5.15 8.10
CA SER A 118 1.86 -5.49 6.84
C SER A 118 2.05 -4.22 6.00
N SER A 119 2.46 -4.34 4.75
CA SER A 119 2.36 -3.29 3.73
C SER A 119 1.36 -3.70 2.65
N PRO A 120 0.84 -2.75 1.87
CA PRO A 120 -0.02 -3.08 0.73
C PRO A 120 0.65 -4.11 -0.18
N PHE A 121 -0.11 -5.09 -0.63
CA PHE A 121 0.34 -6.25 -1.41
C PHE A 121 1.41 -7.14 -0.73
N GLY A 122 1.66 -6.97 0.58
CA GLY A 122 2.70 -7.71 1.30
C GLY A 122 4.11 -7.42 0.77
N PHE A 123 4.34 -6.23 0.23
CA PHE A 123 5.54 -5.87 -0.52
C PHE A 123 6.83 -5.94 0.31
N HIS A 124 6.75 -5.78 1.63
CA HIS A 124 7.87 -5.90 2.57
C HIS A 124 8.28 -7.35 2.88
N ASP A 125 7.44 -8.34 2.57
CA ASP A 125 7.64 -9.74 2.94
C ASP A 125 8.15 -10.56 1.75
N LYS A 126 9.39 -11.06 1.81
CA LYS A 126 10.00 -11.89 0.77
C LYS A 126 9.14 -13.09 0.39
N SER A 127 8.57 -13.77 1.39
CA SER A 127 7.73 -14.95 1.14
C SER A 127 6.46 -14.61 0.35
N TYR A 128 6.01 -13.36 0.46
CA TYR A 128 4.87 -12.86 -0.27
C TYR A 128 5.25 -12.45 -1.70
N ARG A 129 6.36 -11.70 -1.86
CA ARG A 129 6.85 -11.24 -3.17
C ARG A 129 7.19 -12.39 -4.11
N THR A 130 7.83 -13.44 -3.58
CA THR A 130 8.23 -14.62 -4.36
C THR A 130 7.10 -15.61 -4.62
N ASN A 131 5.95 -15.44 -3.96
CA ASN A 131 4.79 -16.29 -4.18
C ASN A 131 4.05 -15.89 -5.46
N THR A 132 3.97 -16.78 -6.43
CA THR A 132 3.35 -16.52 -7.74
C THR A 132 1.88 -16.07 -7.69
N ARG A 133 1.15 -16.43 -6.63
CA ARG A 133 -0.26 -16.04 -6.47
C ARG A 133 -0.43 -14.76 -5.64
N LYS A 134 0.45 -14.52 -4.67
CA LYS A 134 0.35 -13.39 -3.74
C LYS A 134 1.18 -12.20 -4.20
N GLY A 135 2.37 -12.44 -4.72
CA GLY A 135 3.32 -11.42 -5.18
C GLY A 135 3.09 -10.92 -6.60
N PHE A 136 1.92 -11.14 -7.19
CA PHE A 136 1.61 -10.76 -8.58
C PHE A 136 1.81 -9.27 -8.89
N MET A 137 1.69 -8.40 -7.90
CA MET A 137 1.92 -6.96 -8.09
C MET A 137 3.40 -6.58 -8.09
N THR A 138 4.27 -7.38 -7.48
CA THR A 138 5.71 -7.06 -7.41
C THR A 138 6.33 -6.80 -8.77
N PRO A 139 6.25 -7.70 -9.77
CA PRO A 139 6.85 -7.44 -11.08
C PRO A 139 6.21 -6.25 -11.81
N VAL A 140 4.92 -5.99 -11.59
CA VAL A 140 4.21 -4.86 -12.22
C VAL A 140 4.71 -3.53 -11.67
N ILE A 141 4.85 -3.44 -10.34
CA ILE A 141 5.34 -2.25 -9.64
C ILE A 141 6.80 -1.96 -10.02
N LEU A 142 7.63 -3.00 -10.08
CA LEU A 142 9.02 -2.86 -10.47
C LEU A 142 9.18 -2.35 -11.89
N GLN A 143 8.47 -2.98 -12.83
CA GLN A 143 8.51 -2.54 -14.20
C GLN A 143 8.00 -1.09 -14.35
N ALA A 144 7.02 -0.68 -13.56
CA ALA A 144 6.55 0.70 -13.55
C ALA A 144 7.64 1.68 -13.03
N LEU A 145 8.32 1.34 -11.94
CA LEU A 145 9.40 2.15 -11.38
C LEU A 145 10.60 2.26 -12.33
N GLU A 146 10.99 1.16 -12.99
CA GLU A 146 12.07 1.15 -13.98
C GLU A 146 11.80 2.06 -15.18
N THR A 147 10.52 2.29 -15.51
CA THR A 147 10.16 3.16 -16.65
C THR A 147 10.14 4.65 -16.30
N ALA A 148 10.26 5.02 -15.02
CA ALA A 148 10.05 6.38 -14.56
C ALA A 148 11.09 6.80 -13.50
N SER A 149 12.30 7.14 -13.94
CA SER A 149 13.37 7.62 -13.05
C SER A 149 12.91 8.81 -12.20
N GLY A 150 13.24 8.79 -10.89
CA GLY A 150 12.84 9.82 -9.94
C GLY A 150 11.36 9.78 -9.54
N THR A 151 10.61 8.76 -9.99
CA THR A 151 9.22 8.55 -9.56
C THR A 151 9.17 7.52 -8.43
N ALA A 152 8.45 7.85 -7.37
CA ALA A 152 8.11 6.92 -6.30
C ALA A 152 6.65 6.47 -6.41
N ILE A 153 6.36 5.29 -5.88
CA ILE A 153 4.99 4.77 -5.74
C ILE A 153 4.58 4.82 -4.28
N TYR A 154 3.53 5.58 -3.97
CA TYR A 154 2.87 5.53 -2.68
C TYR A 154 1.70 4.54 -2.75
N MET A 155 1.75 3.48 -1.95
CA MET A 155 0.72 2.44 -1.90
C MET A 155 -0.10 2.55 -0.63
N THR A 156 -1.41 2.47 -0.76
CA THR A 156 -2.35 2.45 0.36
C THR A 156 -3.65 1.74 0.01
N ASP A 157 -4.49 1.49 1.02
CA ASP A 157 -5.82 0.93 0.88
C ASP A 157 -6.90 1.97 1.18
N CYS A 158 -8.03 1.91 0.47
CA CYS A 158 -9.15 2.79 0.74
C CYS A 158 -9.95 2.37 1.99
N ASN A 159 -9.97 1.09 2.33
CA ASN A 159 -10.43 0.59 3.62
C ASN A 159 -9.19 0.30 4.50
N LYS A 160 -8.97 1.07 5.54
CA LYS A 160 -7.72 1.00 6.32
C LYS A 160 -7.59 -0.23 7.20
N LEU A 161 -8.70 -0.75 7.71
CA LEU A 161 -8.73 -1.99 8.47
C LEU A 161 -9.52 -3.06 7.72
N PHE A 162 -8.96 -4.25 7.72
CA PHE A 162 -9.72 -5.47 7.42
C PHE A 162 -10.18 -6.09 8.73
N THR A 163 -11.47 -6.06 9.00
CA THR A 163 -12.04 -6.54 10.27
C THR A 163 -13.16 -7.52 10.02
N THR A 164 -13.18 -8.61 10.80
CA THR A 164 -14.32 -9.53 10.84
C THR A 164 -14.75 -9.75 12.28
N ASP A 165 -16.06 -9.86 12.53
CA ASP A 165 -16.58 -10.23 13.83
C ASP A 165 -16.34 -11.72 14.16
N LYS A 166 -16.82 -12.18 15.33
CA LYS A 166 -16.71 -13.59 15.78
C LYS A 166 -17.26 -14.60 14.77
N ARG A 167 -18.20 -14.18 13.91
CA ARG A 167 -18.83 -15.04 12.88
C ARG A 167 -18.09 -14.98 11.56
N GLY A 168 -17.07 -14.15 11.42
CA GLY A 168 -16.33 -13.91 10.19
C GLY A 168 -17.01 -12.91 9.25
N ILE A 169 -18.00 -12.14 9.73
CA ILE A 169 -18.66 -11.09 8.95
C ILE A 169 -17.74 -9.87 8.85
N LEU A 170 -17.45 -9.46 7.62
CA LEU A 170 -16.65 -8.26 7.34
C LEU A 170 -17.36 -7.00 7.85
N LYS A 171 -16.62 -6.15 8.55
CA LYS A 171 -17.07 -4.83 8.98
C LYS A 171 -16.15 -3.76 8.41
N THR A 172 -16.72 -2.66 7.93
CA THR A 172 -15.99 -1.52 7.39
C THR A 172 -16.56 -0.21 7.95
N ASP A 173 -15.69 0.70 8.33
CA ASP A 173 -16.03 2.08 8.68
C ASP A 173 -15.68 3.00 7.51
N THR A 174 -16.48 2.94 6.47
CA THR A 174 -16.20 3.61 5.20
C THR A 174 -16.05 5.13 5.36
N ARG A 175 -16.78 5.77 6.28
CA ARG A 175 -16.70 7.23 6.45
C ARG A 175 -15.34 7.65 7.02
N LYS A 176 -14.90 7.03 8.10
CA LYS A 176 -13.59 7.30 8.68
C LYS A 176 -12.46 7.08 7.68
N TYR A 177 -12.55 6.00 6.90
CA TYR A 177 -11.53 5.68 5.90
C TYR A 177 -11.48 6.67 4.74
N GLN A 178 -12.62 7.26 4.36
CA GLN A 178 -12.67 8.33 3.37
C GLN A 178 -11.96 9.59 3.86
N GLU A 179 -12.19 10.00 5.11
CA GLU A 179 -11.53 11.15 5.74
C GLU A 179 -10.00 10.95 5.79
N ILE A 180 -9.54 9.74 6.16
CA ILE A 180 -8.13 9.39 6.15
C ILE A 180 -7.54 9.46 4.73
N LEU A 181 -8.22 8.87 3.75
CA LEU A 181 -7.74 8.85 2.37
C LEU A 181 -7.62 10.27 1.78
N GLN A 182 -8.57 11.17 2.11
CA GLN A 182 -8.45 12.58 1.74
C GLN A 182 -7.20 13.21 2.35
N LYS A 183 -6.94 12.94 3.64
CA LYS A 183 -5.76 13.45 4.33
C LYS A 183 -4.44 12.91 3.77
N GLU A 184 -4.40 11.63 3.39
CA GLU A 184 -3.25 11.06 2.68
C GLU A 184 -2.98 11.78 1.35
N ILE A 185 -4.03 12.02 0.54
CA ILE A 185 -3.90 12.74 -0.73
C ILE A 185 -3.36 14.16 -0.51
N GLU A 186 -3.85 14.87 0.52
CA GLU A 186 -3.38 16.22 0.88
C GLU A 186 -1.91 16.26 1.32
N LEU A 187 -1.46 15.25 2.08
CA LEU A 187 -0.10 15.17 2.60
C LEU A 187 0.89 14.70 1.54
N ILE A 188 0.54 13.67 0.79
CA ILE A 188 1.40 13.05 -0.23
C ILE A 188 1.46 13.90 -1.52
N LYS A 189 0.38 14.62 -1.86
CA LYS A 189 0.27 15.44 -3.08
C LYS A 189 0.68 14.68 -4.35
N PRO A 190 0.05 13.53 -4.64
CA PRO A 190 0.45 12.72 -5.78
C PRO A 190 0.16 13.46 -7.10
N SER A 191 0.98 13.23 -8.11
CA SER A 191 0.75 13.76 -9.47
C SER A 191 -0.40 13.05 -10.21
N CYS A 192 -0.67 11.81 -9.82
CA CYS A 192 -1.88 11.07 -10.21
C CYS A 192 -2.16 9.94 -9.23
N ILE A 193 -3.40 9.46 -9.27
CA ILE A 193 -3.86 8.34 -8.45
C ILE A 193 -4.31 7.20 -9.36
N ILE A 194 -3.78 6.01 -9.14
CA ILE A 194 -4.28 4.76 -9.73
C ILE A 194 -5.32 4.18 -8.78
N ALA A 195 -6.58 4.20 -9.19
CA ALA A 195 -7.68 3.50 -8.54
C ALA A 195 -7.63 2.02 -8.94
N HIS A 196 -6.99 1.17 -8.13
CA HIS A 196 -6.78 -0.24 -8.42
C HIS A 196 -7.99 -1.09 -7.99
N GLY A 197 -8.92 -1.24 -8.91
CA GLY A 197 -10.17 -1.96 -8.71
C GLY A 197 -11.40 -1.06 -8.50
N ARG A 198 -12.59 -1.67 -8.60
CA ARG A 198 -13.88 -0.95 -8.58
C ARG A 198 -14.14 -0.22 -7.26
N THR A 199 -13.83 -0.86 -6.14
CA THR A 199 -14.07 -0.28 -4.80
C THR A 199 -13.24 0.98 -4.60
N ALA A 200 -11.94 0.93 -4.91
CA ALA A 200 -11.05 2.09 -4.83
C ALA A 200 -11.55 3.23 -5.73
N ASN A 201 -11.94 2.91 -6.97
CA ASN A 201 -12.48 3.90 -7.90
C ASN A 201 -13.77 4.57 -7.38
N ALA A 202 -14.69 3.79 -6.84
CA ALA A 202 -15.94 4.32 -6.29
C ALA A 202 -15.69 5.24 -5.08
N ILE A 203 -14.78 4.87 -4.18
CA ILE A 203 -14.44 5.67 -3.00
C ILE A 203 -13.72 6.97 -3.41
N LEU A 204 -12.72 6.89 -4.30
CA LEU A 204 -12.01 8.07 -4.81
C LEU A 204 -12.95 9.05 -5.53
N SER A 205 -13.90 8.53 -6.31
CA SER A 205 -14.95 9.35 -6.94
C SER A 205 -15.84 10.04 -5.90
N LYS A 206 -16.25 9.30 -4.86
CA LYS A 206 -17.12 9.82 -3.79
C LYS A 206 -16.46 10.95 -2.99
N ILE A 207 -15.16 10.85 -2.72
CA ILE A 207 -14.40 11.90 -2.01
C ILE A 207 -13.97 13.04 -2.94
N GLY A 208 -14.26 12.97 -4.24
CA GLY A 208 -13.90 14.01 -5.20
C GLY A 208 -12.39 14.13 -5.47
N ALA A 209 -11.64 13.05 -5.37
CA ALA A 209 -10.18 13.04 -5.53
C ALA A 209 -9.71 13.61 -6.89
N SER A 210 -10.52 13.46 -7.94
CA SER A 210 -10.26 14.02 -9.28
C SER A 210 -10.20 15.55 -9.35
N LYS A 211 -10.63 16.26 -8.31
CA LYS A 211 -10.49 17.72 -8.22
C LYS A 211 -9.05 18.14 -7.93
N ASN A 212 -8.27 17.29 -7.30
CA ASN A 212 -6.91 17.57 -6.86
C ASN A 212 -5.83 17.05 -7.82
N CYS A 213 -6.08 15.90 -8.46
CA CYS A 213 -5.17 15.28 -9.42
C CYS A 213 -5.91 14.30 -10.35
N GLU A 214 -5.25 13.85 -11.41
CA GLU A 214 -5.77 12.84 -12.31
C GLU A 214 -6.00 11.51 -11.57
N VAL A 215 -7.21 10.93 -11.70
CA VAL A 215 -7.54 9.60 -11.17
C VAL A 215 -7.76 8.63 -12.33
N ILE A 216 -6.97 7.57 -12.37
CA ILE A 216 -6.98 6.56 -13.44
C ILE A 216 -7.49 5.24 -12.86
N HIS A 217 -8.62 4.77 -13.35
CA HIS A 217 -9.16 3.46 -12.95
C HIS A 217 -8.46 2.33 -13.70
N ILE A 218 -7.87 1.41 -12.96
CA ILE A 218 -7.31 0.17 -13.49
C ILE A 218 -8.00 -1.01 -12.79
N PRO A 219 -8.52 -2.00 -13.55
CA PRO A 219 -9.11 -3.19 -12.96
C PRO A 219 -8.13 -3.90 -12.01
N TYR A 220 -8.66 -4.53 -10.94
CA TYR A 220 -7.82 -5.24 -9.98
C TYR A 220 -7.09 -6.42 -10.65
N ILE A 221 -5.78 -6.28 -10.85
CA ILE A 221 -4.93 -7.23 -11.59
C ILE A 221 -4.89 -8.61 -10.92
N GLY A 222 -5.02 -8.66 -9.58
CA GLY A 222 -5.06 -9.90 -8.80
C GLY A 222 -6.38 -10.67 -8.84
N ASN A 223 -7.35 -10.24 -9.63
CA ASN A 223 -8.62 -10.94 -9.75
C ASN A 223 -8.41 -12.32 -10.42
N SER A 224 -8.64 -13.40 -9.68
CA SER A 224 -8.49 -14.78 -10.17
C SER A 224 -9.44 -15.13 -11.32
N TYR A 225 -10.56 -14.42 -11.44
CA TYR A 225 -11.56 -14.63 -12.51
C TYR A 225 -11.28 -13.78 -13.75
N MET A 226 -10.27 -12.92 -13.71
CA MET A 226 -9.90 -12.09 -14.87
C MET A 226 -9.25 -12.94 -15.95
N LYS A 227 -9.70 -12.80 -17.19
CA LYS A 227 -9.07 -13.46 -18.34
C LYS A 227 -7.63 -12.96 -18.52
N LYS A 228 -6.76 -13.82 -19.06
CA LYS A 228 -5.34 -13.50 -19.24
C LYS A 228 -5.14 -12.21 -20.05
N GLU A 229 -5.84 -12.08 -21.16
CA GLU A 229 -5.77 -10.91 -22.05
C GLU A 229 -6.19 -9.62 -21.35
N ASP A 230 -7.24 -9.65 -20.52
CA ASP A 230 -7.70 -8.47 -19.79
C ASP A 230 -6.70 -8.10 -18.68
N ARG A 231 -6.04 -9.10 -18.07
CA ARG A 231 -4.97 -8.87 -17.10
C ARG A 231 -3.75 -8.22 -17.76
N GLU A 232 -3.33 -8.68 -18.91
CA GLU A 232 -2.22 -8.10 -19.67
C GLU A 232 -2.51 -6.64 -20.09
N LYS A 233 -3.75 -6.36 -20.52
CA LYS A 233 -4.20 -4.98 -20.78
C LYS A 233 -4.15 -4.11 -19.52
N ALA A 234 -4.59 -4.63 -18.37
CA ALA A 234 -4.57 -3.89 -17.10
C ALA A 234 -3.13 -3.62 -16.63
N ILE A 235 -2.22 -4.59 -16.78
CA ILE A 235 -0.78 -4.42 -16.48
C ILE A 235 -0.18 -3.35 -17.39
N THR A 236 -0.43 -3.44 -18.68
CA THR A 236 0.06 -2.45 -19.67
C THR A 236 -0.47 -1.05 -19.35
N ALA A 237 -1.75 -0.94 -18.99
CA ALA A 237 -2.35 0.33 -18.60
C ALA A 237 -1.69 0.91 -17.33
N PHE A 238 -1.40 0.05 -16.33
CA PHE A 238 -0.70 0.45 -15.12
C PHE A 238 0.69 1.04 -15.42
N ILE A 239 1.50 0.32 -16.20
CA ILE A 239 2.87 0.75 -16.55
C ILE A 239 2.84 2.03 -17.40
N ASN A 240 1.87 2.18 -18.30
CA ASN A 240 1.76 3.35 -19.16
C ASN A 240 1.44 4.65 -18.39
N VAL A 241 0.88 4.58 -17.19
CA VAL A 241 0.72 5.76 -16.31
C VAL A 241 2.09 6.38 -16.02
N PHE A 242 3.08 5.55 -15.73
CA PHE A 242 4.44 5.98 -15.40
C PHE A 242 5.19 6.55 -16.61
N LYS A 243 5.05 5.91 -17.79
CA LYS A 243 5.66 6.39 -19.04
C LYS A 243 5.22 7.81 -19.40
N LYS A 244 3.93 8.13 -19.21
CA LYS A 244 3.37 9.45 -19.54
C LYS A 244 3.90 10.57 -18.62
N LYS A 245 4.31 10.24 -17.41
CA LYS A 245 4.79 11.23 -16.42
C LYS A 245 6.26 11.59 -16.62
N ASN A 246 7.06 10.74 -17.27
CA ASN A 246 8.46 11.04 -17.62
C ASN A 246 8.61 12.02 -18.80
N ASN A 247 7.56 12.22 -19.59
CA ASN A 247 7.60 13.07 -20.80
C ASN A 247 7.05 14.48 -20.55
N LYS A 248 6.83 14.87 -19.32
CA LYS A 248 6.43 16.22 -18.90
C LYS A 248 7.47 16.85 -18.00
#